data_ec3220b166b22e64a23be95307ac07e0
#
_entry.id   ec3220b166b22e64a23be95307ac07e0
#
_cell.length_a   1.000
_cell.length_b   1.000
_cell.length_c   1.000
_cell.angle_alpha   90.00
_cell.angle_beta   90.00
_cell.angle_gamma   90.00
#
_symmetry.space_group_name_H-M   'P 1'
#
loop_
_entity.id
_entity.type
_entity.pdbx_description
1 polymer ?
#
loop_
_entity_poly.entity_id
_entity_poly.type
_entity_poly.pdbx_seq_one_letter_code
_entity_poly.pdbx_strand_id
1 'polypeptide(L)'
;MAEKVRDLRSALALLEQMPDQLIETDVEVDPMAELAGVYRYVGAGGTVKRPTKEGPAMIFNHVKGHPDAKVAIGLLASRKRVAALLDTKPENLGKMLCKSVENPIPPVDFEGDAPCQQVVHKATDQDFDLYKLVPAPTNTPDDAGPYITLGMCYATHPDTEVHDVTIHRLCIQGKDELSIFFTPGARHIGAMAERAEELGQKLPISISIGVDPAIEIGSCFEPPTTPLGYDELSVAGALRGEPVELCKCVTVNERAIANAEYVIEGEVIPGARVKEDQNSNTGYAMPEFPGYTGPASDQCWLIKVTAVTHREHPIMQTCIGPSEEHVSMAGIPTEASIYGMVEKAMPGRLQNVYCSSAGGGKYMAVLQFKKLSPSDEGRQRQAALLAFSAFSELKNVFLVDEDVDCFDMNDVLWAMNTRFQGDEDVITVPGVRCHPLDPSNDPAFSPSIRDHGIACKTIFDCTVPYDLKDRFHRARFMELDPEKWLKK
;
A
#
# COMPACT_ATOMS: atom_id res chain seq x y z
N MET A 1 19.96 -23.01 0.66
CA MET A 1 19.64 -21.61 0.39
C MET A 1 18.12 -21.54 0.41
N ALA A 2 17.52 -20.59 1.11
CA ALA A 2 16.07 -20.41 1.03
C ALA A 2 15.69 -20.16 -0.43
N GLU A 3 14.55 -20.68 -0.85
CA GLU A 3 14.03 -20.47 -2.20
C GLU A 3 13.72 -18.95 -2.36
N LYS A 4 14.10 -18.38 -3.49
CA LYS A 4 13.90 -16.96 -3.75
C LYS A 4 12.40 -16.68 -3.92
N VAL A 5 11.89 -15.64 -3.27
CA VAL A 5 10.49 -15.23 -3.43
C VAL A 5 10.30 -14.65 -4.85
N ARG A 6 9.29 -15.15 -5.58
CA ARG A 6 8.97 -14.78 -6.97
C ARG A 6 7.48 -14.67 -7.25
N ASP A 7 6.66 -15.18 -6.34
CA ASP A 7 5.20 -15.17 -6.39
C ASP A 7 4.63 -15.29 -4.98
N LEU A 8 3.30 -15.26 -4.85
CA LEU A 8 2.63 -15.42 -3.57
C LEU A 8 2.98 -16.77 -2.89
N ARG A 9 3.06 -17.87 -3.64
CA ARG A 9 3.30 -19.21 -3.06
C ARG A 9 4.68 -19.33 -2.46
N SER A 10 5.70 -18.83 -3.13
CA SER A 10 7.07 -18.79 -2.59
C SER A 10 7.21 -17.82 -1.41
N ALA A 11 6.43 -16.72 -1.40
CA ALA A 11 6.34 -15.84 -0.24
C ALA A 11 5.74 -16.55 0.99
N LEU A 12 4.62 -17.27 0.81
CA LEU A 12 4.00 -18.07 1.87
C LEU A 12 4.93 -19.18 2.36
N ALA A 13 5.62 -19.89 1.46
CA ALA A 13 6.58 -20.92 1.83
C ALA A 13 7.77 -20.39 2.66
N LEU A 14 8.20 -19.15 2.39
CA LEU A 14 9.19 -18.48 3.23
C LEU A 14 8.63 -18.16 4.62
N LEU A 15 7.40 -17.62 4.69
CA LEU A 15 6.76 -17.29 5.98
C LEU A 15 6.48 -18.51 6.84
N GLU A 16 6.17 -19.67 6.23
CA GLU A 16 6.00 -20.94 6.95
C GLU A 16 7.28 -21.39 7.68
N GLN A 17 8.44 -21.05 7.11
CA GLN A 17 9.74 -21.37 7.74
C GLN A 17 10.12 -20.37 8.86
N MET A 18 9.40 -19.25 8.98
CA MET A 18 9.66 -18.22 9.97
C MET A 18 8.76 -18.42 11.20
N PRO A 19 9.32 -18.57 12.41
CA PRO A 19 8.52 -18.75 13.61
C PRO A 19 7.48 -17.63 13.80
N ASP A 20 6.23 -18.01 14.03
CA ASP A 20 5.12 -17.12 14.36
C ASP A 20 4.80 -16.07 13.26
N GLN A 21 5.16 -16.32 11.98
CA GLN A 21 4.87 -15.38 10.89
C GLN A 21 3.70 -15.79 10.00
N LEU A 22 3.25 -17.04 10.06
CA LEU A 22 2.11 -17.55 9.30
C LEU A 22 1.25 -18.45 10.17
N ILE A 23 -0.08 -18.30 10.08
CA ILE A 23 -1.07 -19.19 10.67
C ILE A 23 -2.01 -19.67 9.55
N GLU A 24 -2.33 -20.95 9.55
CA GLU A 24 -3.38 -21.54 8.72
C GLU A 24 -4.56 -22.02 9.56
N THR A 25 -5.75 -21.96 9.00
CA THR A 25 -6.94 -22.52 9.62
C THR A 25 -7.78 -23.31 8.63
N ASP A 26 -8.26 -24.48 9.12
CA ASP A 26 -9.21 -25.32 8.39
C ASP A 26 -10.68 -25.08 8.84
N VAL A 27 -10.90 -24.12 9.72
CA VAL A 27 -12.25 -23.71 10.09
C VAL A 27 -12.86 -22.93 8.92
N GLU A 28 -14.05 -23.36 8.45
CA GLU A 28 -14.78 -22.63 7.42
C GLU A 28 -15.06 -21.19 7.88
N VAL A 29 -14.78 -20.21 7.01
CA VAL A 29 -15.00 -18.79 7.25
C VAL A 29 -16.00 -18.22 6.24
N ASP A 30 -16.90 -17.37 6.70
CA ASP A 30 -17.77 -16.60 5.82
C ASP A 30 -16.97 -15.39 5.28
N PRO A 31 -16.84 -15.21 3.95
CA PRO A 31 -16.18 -14.04 3.40
C PRO A 31 -16.94 -12.74 3.72
N MET A 32 -18.21 -12.81 4.10
CA MET A 32 -18.99 -11.65 4.49
C MET A 32 -18.66 -11.22 5.92
N ALA A 33 -17.71 -10.30 6.07
CA ALA A 33 -17.26 -9.64 7.28
C ALA A 33 -16.60 -10.55 8.35
N GLU A 34 -16.83 -11.88 8.35
CA GLU A 34 -16.28 -12.78 9.36
C GLU A 34 -14.76 -12.93 9.19
N LEU A 35 -14.28 -13.14 7.95
CA LEU A 35 -12.86 -13.26 7.63
C LEU A 35 -12.06 -12.06 8.17
N ALA A 36 -12.47 -10.86 7.82
CA ALA A 36 -11.84 -9.63 8.31
C ALA A 36 -11.99 -9.46 9.83
N GLY A 37 -13.14 -9.84 10.39
CA GLY A 37 -13.41 -9.86 11.82
C GLY A 37 -12.43 -10.77 12.59
N VAL A 38 -12.15 -11.97 12.08
CA VAL A 38 -11.17 -12.90 12.65
C VAL A 38 -9.77 -12.30 12.56
N TYR A 39 -9.36 -11.85 11.35
CA TYR A 39 -8.01 -11.34 11.14
C TYR A 39 -7.72 -10.07 11.96
N ARG A 40 -8.72 -9.23 12.23
CA ARG A 40 -8.60 -8.09 13.13
C ARG A 40 -7.97 -8.45 14.48
N TYR A 41 -8.32 -9.60 15.06
CA TYR A 41 -7.76 -10.06 16.33
C TYR A 41 -6.40 -10.76 16.17
N VAL A 42 -6.14 -11.39 15.02
CA VAL A 42 -4.94 -12.17 14.77
C VAL A 42 -3.75 -11.28 14.47
N GLY A 43 -3.89 -10.33 13.55
CA GLY A 43 -2.71 -9.63 13.08
C GLY A 43 -2.92 -8.38 12.23
N ALA A 44 -4.10 -7.77 12.23
CA ALA A 44 -4.36 -6.63 11.35
C ALA A 44 -3.52 -5.38 11.66
N GLY A 45 -3.29 -5.06 12.94
CA GLY A 45 -2.49 -3.89 13.31
C GLY A 45 -3.01 -2.56 12.77
N GLY A 46 -2.11 -1.66 12.41
CA GLY A 46 -2.41 -0.39 11.76
C GLY A 46 -3.33 0.53 12.56
N THR A 47 -4.26 1.18 11.86
CA THR A 47 -5.30 2.05 12.46
C THR A 47 -6.61 1.30 12.75
N VAL A 48 -6.64 -0.02 12.62
CA VAL A 48 -7.81 -0.84 12.95
C VAL A 48 -8.25 -0.59 14.39
N LYS A 49 -9.56 -0.42 14.61
CA LYS A 49 -10.12 -0.18 15.94
C LYS A 49 -9.75 -1.30 16.92
N ARG A 50 -9.28 -0.94 18.09
CA ARG A 50 -8.93 -1.88 19.16
C ARG A 50 -10.13 -2.78 19.58
N PRO A 51 -9.92 -4.05 19.97
CA PRO A 51 -8.63 -4.73 20.11
C PRO A 51 -8.08 -5.19 18.75
N THR A 52 -6.83 -4.89 18.49
CA THR A 52 -6.03 -5.39 17.38
C THR A 52 -4.58 -5.39 17.80
N LYS A 53 -3.73 -6.13 17.12
CA LYS A 53 -2.28 -6.16 17.32
C LYS A 53 -1.60 -6.42 15.98
N GLU A 54 -0.33 -6.10 15.87
CA GLU A 54 0.51 -6.66 14.83
C GLU A 54 0.69 -8.16 15.11
N GLY A 55 0.52 -8.99 14.11
CA GLY A 55 0.58 -10.44 14.23
C GLY A 55 0.93 -11.13 12.93
N PRO A 56 0.84 -12.48 12.86
CA PRO A 56 1.17 -13.26 11.67
C PRO A 56 0.26 -12.96 10.49
N ALA A 57 0.70 -13.32 9.29
CA ALA A 57 -0.17 -13.53 8.15
C ALA A 57 -1.10 -14.73 8.41
N MET A 58 -2.23 -14.80 7.72
CA MET A 58 -3.19 -15.87 7.91
C MET A 58 -3.69 -16.42 6.59
N ILE A 59 -3.85 -17.75 6.50
CA ILE A 59 -4.48 -18.44 5.39
C ILE A 59 -5.76 -19.11 5.90
N PHE A 60 -6.86 -18.85 5.23
CA PHE A 60 -8.14 -19.54 5.38
C PHE A 60 -8.24 -20.61 4.30
N ASN A 61 -8.15 -21.88 4.69
CA ASN A 61 -8.18 -23.01 3.77
C ASN A 61 -9.58 -23.35 3.26
N HIS A 62 -10.64 -22.96 4.02
CA HIS A 62 -12.03 -23.20 3.66
C HIS A 62 -12.84 -21.90 3.72
N VAL A 63 -13.25 -21.44 2.54
CA VAL A 63 -14.05 -20.22 2.38
C VAL A 63 -15.45 -20.61 1.93
N LYS A 64 -16.46 -20.24 2.68
CA LYS A 64 -17.86 -20.55 2.40
C LYS A 64 -18.27 -20.10 0.99
N GLY A 65 -18.80 -21.03 0.21
CA GLY A 65 -19.17 -20.78 -1.18
C GLY A 65 -18.04 -20.93 -2.23
N HIS A 66 -16.79 -21.17 -1.79
CA HIS A 66 -15.61 -21.29 -2.66
C HIS A 66 -14.74 -22.49 -2.28
N PRO A 67 -15.21 -23.73 -2.56
CA PRO A 67 -14.57 -24.95 -2.05
C PRO A 67 -13.15 -25.18 -2.56
N ASP A 68 -12.80 -24.64 -3.72
CA ASP A 68 -11.51 -24.85 -4.38
C ASP A 68 -10.52 -23.71 -4.19
N ALA A 69 -10.91 -22.64 -3.47
CA ALA A 69 -10.10 -21.46 -3.25
C ALA A 69 -9.75 -21.25 -1.78
N LYS A 70 -8.57 -20.68 -1.55
CA LYS A 70 -8.11 -20.19 -0.24
C LYS A 70 -8.07 -18.67 -0.24
N VAL A 71 -8.04 -18.08 0.97
CA VAL A 71 -7.79 -16.64 1.14
C VAL A 71 -6.60 -16.44 2.05
N ALA A 72 -5.63 -15.64 1.57
CA ALA A 72 -4.47 -15.18 2.33
C ALA A 72 -4.61 -13.69 2.67
N ILE A 73 -4.20 -13.31 3.87
CA ILE A 73 -4.29 -11.94 4.37
C ILE A 73 -3.11 -11.62 5.29
N GLY A 74 -2.62 -10.38 5.22
CA GLY A 74 -1.64 -9.86 6.16
C GLY A 74 -0.19 -10.22 5.85
N LEU A 75 0.14 -10.58 4.62
CA LEU A 75 1.52 -10.90 4.25
C LEU A 75 2.47 -9.74 4.53
N LEU A 76 2.05 -8.52 4.25
CA LEU A 76 2.83 -7.30 4.47
C LEU A 76 2.50 -6.58 5.78
N ALA A 77 1.67 -7.17 6.66
CA ALA A 77 1.24 -6.54 7.92
C ALA A 77 2.31 -6.56 9.02
N SER A 78 3.57 -6.50 8.66
CA SER A 78 4.72 -6.32 9.56
C SER A 78 5.93 -5.85 8.77
N ARG A 79 6.55 -4.76 9.20
CA ARG A 79 7.80 -4.25 8.60
C ARG A 79 8.92 -5.30 8.60
N LYS A 80 9.02 -6.10 9.68
CA LYS A 80 9.99 -7.21 9.79
C LYS A 80 9.72 -8.28 8.72
N ARG A 81 8.46 -8.62 8.49
CA ARG A 81 8.06 -9.62 7.50
C ARG A 81 8.30 -9.11 6.08
N VAL A 82 7.95 -7.85 5.79
CA VAL A 82 8.28 -7.20 4.51
C VAL A 82 9.78 -7.26 4.23
N ALA A 83 10.61 -6.93 5.23
CA ALA A 83 12.06 -6.98 5.08
C ALA A 83 12.57 -8.40 4.76
N ALA A 84 12.02 -9.43 5.42
CA ALA A 84 12.37 -10.82 5.15
C ALA A 84 11.93 -11.24 3.74
N LEU A 85 10.73 -10.88 3.31
CA LEU A 85 10.20 -11.16 1.96
C LEU A 85 11.01 -10.47 0.85
N LEU A 86 11.63 -9.33 1.12
CA LEU A 86 12.50 -8.60 0.19
C LEU A 86 14.01 -8.87 0.41
N ASP A 87 14.38 -9.85 1.24
CA ASP A 87 15.76 -10.21 1.57
C ASP A 87 16.61 -9.02 2.05
N THR A 88 16.07 -8.26 3.02
CA THR A 88 16.74 -7.10 3.61
C THR A 88 16.46 -6.98 5.11
N LYS A 89 16.94 -5.89 5.72
CA LYS A 89 16.64 -5.56 7.12
C LYS A 89 15.58 -4.46 7.20
N PRO A 90 14.76 -4.43 8.26
CA PRO A 90 13.69 -3.45 8.42
C PRO A 90 14.13 -1.99 8.28
N GLU A 91 15.29 -1.64 8.82
CA GLU A 91 15.88 -0.30 8.78
C GLU A 91 16.41 0.10 7.39
N ASN A 92 16.56 -0.84 6.47
CA ASN A 92 17.09 -0.61 5.12
C ASN A 92 16.02 -0.53 4.04
N LEU A 93 14.76 -0.82 4.33
CA LEU A 93 13.68 -0.89 3.36
C LEU A 93 13.59 0.38 2.50
N GLY A 94 13.44 1.55 3.12
CA GLY A 94 13.33 2.81 2.37
C GLY A 94 14.53 3.08 1.45
N LYS A 95 15.75 2.80 1.92
CA LYS A 95 16.98 2.96 1.12
C LYS A 95 17.09 1.95 -0.02
N MET A 96 16.66 0.71 0.21
CA MET A 96 16.63 -0.34 -0.82
C MET A 96 15.66 0.03 -1.93
N LEU A 97 14.45 0.46 -1.58
CA LEU A 97 13.45 0.89 -2.55
C LEU A 97 13.91 2.12 -3.34
N CYS A 98 14.54 3.11 -2.67
CA CYS A 98 15.11 4.27 -3.35
C CYS A 98 16.13 3.85 -4.43
N LYS A 99 17.03 2.91 -4.11
CA LYS A 99 17.99 2.36 -5.09
C LYS A 99 17.31 1.61 -6.22
N SER A 100 16.21 0.91 -5.96
CA SER A 100 15.47 0.17 -6.97
C SER A 100 14.77 1.10 -7.96
N VAL A 101 14.27 2.26 -7.50
CA VAL A 101 13.77 3.33 -8.39
C VAL A 101 14.88 3.91 -9.26
N GLU A 102 16.11 4.05 -8.75
CA GLU A 102 17.24 4.58 -9.51
C GLU A 102 17.84 3.57 -10.50
N ASN A 103 17.62 2.27 -10.29
CA ASN A 103 18.20 1.18 -11.10
C ASN A 103 17.10 0.18 -11.53
N PRO A 104 16.11 0.61 -12.29
CA PRO A 104 14.96 -0.23 -12.66
C PRO A 104 15.35 -1.42 -13.54
N ILE A 105 14.67 -2.55 -13.40
CA ILE A 105 14.78 -3.71 -14.28
C ILE A 105 13.42 -3.92 -14.98
N PRO A 106 13.30 -3.59 -16.28
CA PRO A 106 12.04 -3.67 -17.01
C PRO A 106 11.46 -5.08 -17.04
N PRO A 107 10.11 -5.22 -17.09
CA PRO A 107 9.46 -6.50 -17.25
C PRO A 107 9.74 -7.13 -18.61
N VAL A 108 9.55 -8.44 -18.69
CA VAL A 108 9.73 -9.24 -19.92
C VAL A 108 8.49 -10.09 -20.21
N ASP A 109 8.36 -10.54 -21.45
CA ASP A 109 7.32 -11.49 -21.81
C ASP A 109 7.63 -12.87 -21.24
N PHE A 110 6.61 -13.51 -20.64
CA PHE A 110 6.69 -14.89 -20.16
C PHE A 110 6.73 -15.86 -21.35
N GLU A 111 7.63 -16.83 -21.29
CA GLU A 111 7.75 -17.86 -22.33
C GLU A 111 6.98 -19.12 -21.93
N GLY A 112 6.00 -19.52 -22.72
CA GLY A 112 5.18 -20.72 -22.52
C GLY A 112 3.80 -20.44 -21.92
N ASP A 113 3.22 -21.46 -21.26
CA ASP A 113 1.88 -21.38 -20.66
C ASP A 113 1.96 -20.70 -19.30
N ALA A 114 1.39 -19.51 -19.18
CA ALA A 114 1.48 -18.70 -17.96
C ALA A 114 0.72 -19.37 -16.78
N PRO A 115 1.31 -19.44 -15.58
CA PRO A 115 0.66 -20.04 -14.41
C PRO A 115 -0.73 -19.47 -14.11
N CYS A 116 -0.94 -18.17 -14.27
CA CYS A 116 -2.23 -17.51 -14.05
C CYS A 116 -3.31 -17.90 -15.06
N GLN A 117 -2.98 -18.66 -16.12
CA GLN A 117 -3.90 -19.08 -17.19
C GLN A 117 -4.15 -20.59 -17.21
N GLN A 118 -3.84 -21.32 -16.13
CA GLN A 118 -4.10 -22.76 -16.03
C GLN A 118 -5.59 -23.09 -16.12
N VAL A 119 -6.44 -22.24 -15.57
CA VAL A 119 -7.89 -22.35 -15.66
C VAL A 119 -8.44 -21.04 -16.23
N VAL A 120 -9.38 -21.15 -17.19
CA VAL A 120 -9.95 -20.00 -17.90
C VAL A 120 -11.47 -20.07 -17.88
N HIS A 121 -12.11 -19.03 -17.35
CA HIS A 121 -13.55 -18.82 -17.38
C HIS A 121 -13.85 -17.56 -18.20
N LYS A 122 -14.63 -17.68 -19.26
CA LYS A 122 -15.02 -16.54 -20.10
C LYS A 122 -16.41 -16.06 -19.72
N ALA A 123 -16.64 -14.75 -19.81
CA ALA A 123 -17.96 -14.16 -19.52
C ALA A 123 -19.07 -14.66 -20.47
N THR A 124 -18.70 -15.32 -21.58
CA THR A 124 -19.62 -16.00 -22.50
C THR A 124 -20.07 -17.38 -22.01
N ASP A 125 -19.42 -17.91 -20.97
CA ASP A 125 -19.78 -19.22 -20.42
C ASP A 125 -21.08 -19.11 -19.62
N GLN A 126 -21.95 -20.12 -19.74
CA GLN A 126 -23.31 -20.06 -19.21
C GLN A 126 -23.37 -19.91 -17.67
N ASP A 127 -22.37 -20.44 -16.97
CA ASP A 127 -22.24 -20.46 -15.51
C ASP A 127 -21.29 -19.41 -14.95
N PHE A 128 -20.81 -18.49 -15.81
CA PHE A 128 -19.91 -17.42 -15.40
C PHE A 128 -20.58 -16.53 -14.34
N ASP A 129 -19.89 -16.36 -13.20
CA ASP A 129 -20.39 -15.57 -12.09
C ASP A 129 -19.22 -15.17 -11.18
N LEU A 130 -18.85 -13.89 -11.17
CA LEU A 130 -17.76 -13.36 -10.34
C LEU A 130 -17.93 -13.68 -8.85
N TYR A 131 -19.17 -13.66 -8.35
CA TYR A 131 -19.46 -13.99 -6.95
C TYR A 131 -19.11 -15.45 -6.58
N LYS A 132 -19.00 -16.34 -7.59
CA LYS A 132 -18.63 -17.75 -7.39
C LYS A 132 -17.17 -18.01 -7.71
N LEU A 133 -16.60 -17.26 -8.69
CA LEU A 133 -15.25 -17.48 -9.16
C LEU A 133 -14.18 -16.83 -8.26
N VAL A 134 -14.51 -15.68 -7.64
CA VAL A 134 -13.57 -14.89 -6.87
C VAL A 134 -14.04 -14.78 -5.41
N PRO A 135 -13.32 -15.34 -4.42
CA PRO A 135 -13.70 -15.28 -3.00
C PRO A 135 -13.36 -13.93 -2.38
N ALA A 136 -13.84 -12.85 -3.01
CA ALA A 136 -13.61 -11.49 -2.54
C ALA A 136 -14.41 -11.22 -1.26
N PRO A 137 -13.79 -10.81 -0.13
CA PRO A 137 -14.51 -10.57 1.11
C PRO A 137 -15.11 -9.17 1.19
N THR A 138 -16.10 -9.00 2.07
CA THR A 138 -16.40 -7.71 2.70
C THR A 138 -15.58 -7.60 3.98
N ASN A 139 -15.18 -6.37 4.37
CA ASN A 139 -14.45 -6.16 5.62
C ASN A 139 -15.38 -5.94 6.82
N THR A 140 -16.53 -5.31 6.57
CA THR A 140 -17.57 -5.04 7.57
C THR A 140 -18.96 -5.35 7.02
N PRO A 141 -19.98 -5.47 7.88
CA PRO A 141 -21.36 -5.63 7.43
C PRO A 141 -21.91 -4.43 6.64
N ASP A 142 -21.27 -3.26 6.77
CA ASP A 142 -21.70 -2.01 6.14
C ASP A 142 -21.02 -1.74 4.79
N ASP A 143 -20.11 -2.59 4.33
CA ASP A 143 -19.42 -2.44 3.06
C ASP A 143 -20.41 -2.46 1.88
N ALA A 144 -20.08 -1.72 0.82
CA ALA A 144 -20.90 -1.66 -0.40
C ALA A 144 -21.10 -3.03 -1.06
N GLY A 145 -20.15 -3.93 -0.91
CA GLY A 145 -20.18 -5.29 -1.45
C GLY A 145 -18.84 -6.00 -1.26
N PRO A 146 -18.63 -7.16 -1.91
CA PRO A 146 -17.34 -7.83 -1.91
C PRO A 146 -16.28 -7.02 -2.65
N TYR A 147 -15.10 -6.84 -2.04
CA TYR A 147 -14.02 -6.03 -2.58
C TYR A 147 -12.78 -6.84 -2.94
N ILE A 148 -12.21 -6.50 -4.09
CA ILE A 148 -10.84 -6.82 -4.46
C ILE A 148 -9.99 -5.63 -4.00
N THR A 149 -9.24 -5.81 -2.91
CA THR A 149 -8.47 -4.74 -2.26
C THR A 149 -7.00 -4.73 -2.67
N LEU A 150 -6.49 -5.86 -3.20
CA LEU A 150 -5.11 -6.04 -3.68
C LEU A 150 -5.10 -6.47 -5.15
N GLY A 151 -5.88 -5.77 -5.98
CA GLY A 151 -5.86 -5.96 -7.43
C GLY A 151 -4.83 -5.05 -8.10
N MET A 152 -3.78 -5.64 -8.68
CA MET A 152 -2.82 -4.92 -9.52
C MET A 152 -3.48 -4.63 -10.86
N CYS A 153 -4.03 -3.42 -11.01
CA CYS A 153 -4.65 -2.96 -12.24
C CYS A 153 -3.56 -2.57 -13.24
N TYR A 154 -3.60 -3.16 -14.43
CA TYR A 154 -2.70 -2.86 -15.54
C TYR A 154 -3.52 -2.34 -16.71
N ALA A 155 -3.16 -1.18 -17.24
CA ALA A 155 -3.77 -0.59 -18.43
C ALA A 155 -2.75 0.18 -19.26
N THR A 156 -2.99 0.27 -20.57
CA THR A 156 -2.15 0.99 -21.53
C THR A 156 -2.87 2.24 -22.03
N HIS A 157 -2.13 3.36 -22.09
CA HIS A 157 -2.66 4.64 -22.54
C HIS A 157 -3.16 4.57 -24.00
N PRO A 158 -4.38 5.05 -24.32
CA PRO A 158 -4.99 4.86 -25.65
C PRO A 158 -4.21 5.45 -26.83
N ASP A 159 -3.47 6.54 -26.63
CA ASP A 159 -2.73 7.24 -27.69
C ASP A 159 -1.23 6.86 -27.74
N THR A 160 -0.75 6.10 -26.76
CA THR A 160 0.68 5.74 -26.65
C THR A 160 0.82 4.29 -26.21
N GLU A 161 2.04 3.79 -26.11
CA GLU A 161 2.34 2.46 -25.54
C GLU A 161 2.68 2.51 -24.04
N VAL A 162 2.48 3.68 -23.42
CA VAL A 162 2.74 3.86 -21.99
C VAL A 162 1.69 3.11 -21.20
N HIS A 163 2.13 2.27 -20.28
CA HIS A 163 1.29 1.54 -19.34
C HIS A 163 1.51 2.00 -17.90
N ASP A 164 0.60 1.62 -17.03
CA ASP A 164 0.65 1.89 -15.60
C ASP A 164 0.15 0.68 -14.83
N VAL A 165 0.73 0.44 -13.67
CA VAL A 165 0.31 -0.63 -12.75
C VAL A 165 0.11 -0.06 -11.36
N THR A 166 -1.12 -0.10 -10.88
CA THR A 166 -1.45 0.45 -9.57
C THR A 166 -2.60 -0.30 -8.90
N ILE A 167 -2.68 -0.19 -7.57
CA ILE A 167 -3.76 -0.79 -6.79
C ILE A 167 -4.95 0.16 -6.75
N HIS A 168 -6.14 -0.36 -7.09
CA HIS A 168 -7.41 0.30 -6.89
C HIS A 168 -8.38 -0.58 -6.12
N ARG A 169 -9.31 0.03 -5.37
CA ARG A 169 -10.44 -0.71 -4.81
C ARG A 169 -11.43 -1.03 -5.92
N LEU A 170 -11.80 -2.30 -6.02
CA LEU A 170 -12.81 -2.77 -6.97
C LEU A 170 -13.90 -3.51 -6.21
N CYS A 171 -15.15 -3.13 -6.44
CA CYS A 171 -16.30 -3.81 -5.83
C CYS A 171 -17.02 -4.66 -6.88
N ILE A 172 -17.37 -5.90 -6.56
CA ILE A 172 -18.17 -6.76 -7.43
C ILE A 172 -19.59 -6.23 -7.46
N GLN A 173 -20.08 -5.86 -8.64
CA GLN A 173 -21.39 -5.24 -8.86
C GLN A 173 -22.39 -6.19 -9.50
N GLY A 174 -21.91 -7.26 -10.14
CA GLY A 174 -22.74 -8.22 -10.86
C GLY A 174 -21.93 -9.45 -11.26
N LYS A 175 -22.57 -10.34 -12.02
CA LYS A 175 -21.93 -11.59 -12.45
C LYS A 175 -20.67 -11.36 -13.29
N ASP A 176 -20.64 -10.26 -14.06
CA ASP A 176 -19.57 -9.87 -14.96
C ASP A 176 -19.27 -8.36 -14.88
N GLU A 177 -19.53 -7.74 -13.73
CA GLU A 177 -19.37 -6.30 -13.53
C GLU A 177 -18.58 -5.99 -12.26
N LEU A 178 -17.63 -5.06 -12.39
CA LEU A 178 -16.91 -4.45 -11.28
C LEU A 178 -17.10 -2.93 -11.34
N SER A 179 -17.17 -2.30 -10.17
CA SER A 179 -16.92 -0.86 -10.07
C SER A 179 -15.47 -0.61 -9.69
N ILE A 180 -14.88 0.42 -10.30
CA ILE A 180 -13.54 0.92 -9.94
C ILE A 180 -13.65 2.40 -9.58
N PHE A 181 -12.97 2.79 -8.48
CA PHE A 181 -12.92 4.17 -8.05
C PHE A 181 -11.55 4.77 -8.41
N PHE A 182 -11.57 5.83 -9.23
CA PHE A 182 -10.40 6.65 -9.49
C PHE A 182 -10.54 7.97 -8.74
N THR A 183 -9.57 8.29 -7.89
CA THR A 183 -9.49 9.62 -7.31
C THR A 183 -9.15 10.61 -8.42
N PRO A 184 -9.99 11.62 -8.69
CA PRO A 184 -9.79 12.55 -9.80
C PRO A 184 -8.40 13.21 -9.77
N GLY A 185 -7.69 13.14 -10.90
CA GLY A 185 -6.37 13.76 -11.08
C GLY A 185 -5.22 13.16 -10.24
N ALA A 186 -5.42 12.01 -9.59
CA ALA A 186 -4.43 11.42 -8.70
C ALA A 186 -3.73 10.17 -9.27
N ARG A 187 -4.34 9.47 -10.23
CA ARG A 187 -3.85 8.19 -10.74
C ARG A 187 -3.83 8.15 -12.26
N HIS A 188 -2.78 7.52 -12.82
CA HIS A 188 -2.56 7.45 -14.26
C HIS A 188 -3.66 6.65 -14.97
N ILE A 189 -4.07 5.48 -14.44
CA ILE A 189 -5.14 4.67 -15.06
C ILE A 189 -6.46 5.45 -15.12
N GLY A 190 -6.77 6.29 -14.13
CA GLY A 190 -7.92 7.17 -14.18
C GLY A 190 -7.86 8.16 -15.35
N ALA A 191 -6.71 8.79 -15.57
CA ALA A 191 -6.49 9.68 -16.73
C ALA A 191 -6.54 8.92 -18.06
N MET A 192 -6.05 7.67 -18.10
CA MET A 192 -6.18 6.80 -19.28
C MET A 192 -7.65 6.47 -19.59
N ALA A 193 -8.46 6.22 -18.56
CA ALA A 193 -9.90 5.96 -18.70
C ALA A 193 -10.64 7.21 -19.19
N GLU A 194 -10.33 8.40 -18.67
CA GLU A 194 -10.85 9.66 -19.14
C GLU A 194 -10.48 9.89 -20.61
N ARG A 195 -9.23 9.62 -20.99
CA ARG A 195 -8.79 9.74 -22.38
C ARG A 195 -9.47 8.76 -23.32
N ALA A 196 -9.66 7.51 -22.91
CA ALA A 196 -10.40 6.52 -23.69
C ALA A 196 -11.87 6.95 -23.89
N GLU A 197 -12.50 7.52 -22.86
CA GLU A 197 -13.85 8.06 -22.91
C GLU A 197 -13.98 9.23 -23.92
N GLU A 198 -13.01 10.18 -23.91
CA GLU A 198 -12.96 11.27 -24.90
C GLU A 198 -12.88 10.74 -26.34
N LEU A 199 -12.20 9.63 -26.55
CA LEU A 199 -12.08 8.96 -27.85
C LEU A 199 -13.30 8.08 -28.20
N GLY A 200 -14.25 7.91 -27.26
CA GLY A 200 -15.38 7.00 -27.40
C GLY A 200 -14.96 5.51 -27.46
N GLN A 201 -13.82 5.17 -26.86
CA GLN A 201 -13.25 3.84 -26.85
C GLN A 201 -13.35 3.23 -25.45
N LYS A 202 -13.42 1.88 -25.39
CA LYS A 202 -13.25 1.16 -24.17
C LYS A 202 -11.76 1.10 -23.81
N LEU A 203 -11.43 1.16 -22.52
CA LEU A 203 -10.05 0.93 -22.04
C LEU A 203 -9.90 -0.54 -21.60
N PRO A 204 -9.12 -1.35 -22.29
CA PRO A 204 -8.75 -2.69 -21.82
C PRO A 204 -8.02 -2.59 -20.47
N ILE A 205 -8.32 -3.51 -19.56
CA ILE A 205 -7.71 -3.57 -18.24
C ILE A 205 -7.54 -5.02 -17.79
N SER A 206 -6.43 -5.32 -17.14
CA SER A 206 -6.26 -6.56 -16.38
C SER A 206 -6.05 -6.27 -14.91
N ILE A 207 -6.51 -7.17 -14.05
CA ILE A 207 -6.42 -7.06 -12.60
C ILE A 207 -5.80 -8.34 -12.09
N SER A 208 -4.50 -8.28 -11.77
CA SER A 208 -3.74 -9.43 -11.22
C SER A 208 -3.81 -9.43 -9.70
N ILE A 209 -4.09 -10.58 -9.08
CA ILE A 209 -4.29 -10.73 -7.64
C ILE A 209 -3.42 -11.89 -7.15
N GLY A 210 -2.83 -11.76 -5.95
CA GLY A 210 -1.95 -12.77 -5.40
C GLY A 210 -0.64 -12.84 -6.15
N VAL A 211 0.14 -11.77 -6.09
CA VAL A 211 1.40 -11.59 -6.81
C VAL A 211 2.60 -11.64 -5.86
N ASP A 212 3.78 -11.40 -6.40
CA ASP A 212 5.00 -11.21 -5.61
C ASP A 212 4.89 -9.94 -4.73
N PRO A 213 5.20 -10.00 -3.43
CA PRO A 213 5.28 -8.84 -2.55
C PRO A 213 6.10 -7.65 -3.08
N ALA A 214 7.14 -7.90 -3.90
CA ALA A 214 7.89 -6.83 -4.54
C ALA A 214 7.04 -6.04 -5.57
N ILE A 215 6.11 -6.72 -6.26
CA ILE A 215 5.18 -6.08 -7.19
C ILE A 215 4.16 -5.26 -6.41
N GLU A 216 3.59 -5.79 -5.32
CA GLU A 216 2.64 -5.05 -4.48
C GLU A 216 3.23 -3.74 -3.96
N ILE A 217 4.45 -3.78 -3.44
CA ILE A 217 5.14 -2.60 -2.92
C ILE A 217 5.57 -1.66 -4.06
N GLY A 218 6.11 -2.19 -5.16
CA GLY A 218 6.52 -1.41 -6.33
C GLY A 218 5.36 -0.64 -6.95
N SER A 219 4.17 -1.24 -7.03
CA SER A 219 2.95 -0.63 -7.58
C SER A 219 2.31 0.45 -6.70
N CYS A 220 2.87 0.71 -5.51
CA CYS A 220 2.40 1.76 -4.60
C CYS A 220 3.20 3.05 -4.65
N PHE A 221 4.18 3.16 -5.53
CA PHE A 221 4.84 4.44 -5.79
C PHE A 221 3.88 5.42 -6.49
N GLU A 222 4.13 6.70 -6.29
CA GLU A 222 3.32 7.79 -6.82
C GLU A 222 4.21 8.93 -7.36
N PRO A 223 3.68 9.81 -8.23
CA PRO A 223 4.38 11.03 -8.58
C PRO A 223 4.77 11.86 -7.34
N PRO A 224 5.93 12.53 -7.34
CA PRO A 224 6.86 12.70 -8.48
C PRO A 224 7.87 11.56 -8.66
N THR A 225 7.85 10.52 -7.83
CA THR A 225 8.85 9.44 -7.88
C THR A 225 8.68 8.57 -9.12
N THR A 226 7.44 8.17 -9.43
CA THR A 226 7.08 7.45 -10.66
C THR A 226 6.11 8.31 -11.48
N PRO A 227 6.61 9.24 -12.33
CA PRO A 227 5.76 10.00 -13.22
C PRO A 227 5.20 9.12 -14.34
N LEU A 228 4.14 9.57 -15.01
CA LEU A 228 3.57 8.86 -16.17
C LEU A 228 4.66 8.48 -17.18
N GLY A 229 4.72 7.20 -17.53
CA GLY A 229 5.76 6.60 -18.38
C GLY A 229 6.92 5.99 -17.61
N TYR A 230 6.94 6.09 -16.29
CA TYR A 230 7.80 5.26 -15.44
C TYR A 230 7.06 3.96 -15.12
N ASP A 231 7.68 2.82 -15.37
CA ASP A 231 7.08 1.51 -15.16
C ASP A 231 7.35 1.00 -13.74
N GLU A 232 6.32 0.92 -12.91
CA GLU A 232 6.38 0.44 -11.52
C GLU A 232 6.84 -1.02 -11.41
N LEU A 233 6.54 -1.85 -12.40
CA LEU A 233 7.02 -3.23 -12.43
C LEU A 233 8.54 -3.30 -12.57
N SER A 234 9.16 -2.26 -13.14
CA SER A 234 10.62 -2.16 -13.18
C SER A 234 11.24 -1.97 -11.80
N VAL A 235 10.54 -1.33 -10.87
CA VAL A 235 10.96 -1.24 -9.46
C VAL A 235 10.91 -2.62 -8.81
N ALA A 236 9.83 -3.36 -9.05
CA ALA A 236 9.69 -4.73 -8.55
C ALA A 236 10.81 -5.65 -9.09
N GLY A 237 11.12 -5.54 -10.37
CA GLY A 237 12.24 -6.25 -11.00
C GLY A 237 13.58 -5.93 -10.32
N ALA A 238 13.84 -4.65 -10.03
CA ALA A 238 15.05 -4.22 -9.33
C ALA A 238 15.12 -4.72 -7.89
N LEU A 239 13.98 -4.77 -7.17
CA LEU A 239 13.88 -5.33 -5.82
C LEU A 239 14.23 -6.82 -5.81
N ARG A 240 13.85 -7.57 -6.85
CA ARG A 240 14.14 -8.99 -7.01
C ARG A 240 15.52 -9.27 -7.63
N GLY A 241 16.08 -8.28 -8.36
CA GLY A 241 17.27 -8.47 -9.19
C GLY A 241 17.01 -9.34 -10.43
N GLU A 242 15.75 -9.44 -10.86
CA GLU A 242 15.29 -10.14 -12.07
C GLU A 242 13.97 -9.53 -12.55
N PRO A 243 13.69 -9.52 -13.87
CA PRO A 243 12.51 -8.89 -14.43
C PRO A 243 11.21 -9.56 -13.94
N VAL A 244 10.13 -8.76 -13.85
CA VAL A 244 8.77 -9.28 -13.72
C VAL A 244 8.35 -9.89 -15.07
N GLU A 245 7.69 -11.02 -15.04
CA GLU A 245 7.20 -11.71 -16.25
C GLU A 245 5.73 -11.39 -16.48
N LEU A 246 5.41 -10.98 -17.72
CA LEU A 246 4.06 -10.64 -18.17
C LEU A 246 3.58 -11.59 -19.26
N CYS A 247 2.32 -12.00 -19.20
CA CYS A 247 1.66 -12.74 -20.26
C CYS A 247 0.60 -11.88 -20.96
N LYS A 248 0.20 -12.26 -22.18
CA LYS A 248 -0.93 -11.65 -22.87
C LYS A 248 -2.23 -12.11 -22.24
N CYS A 249 -3.19 -11.21 -22.07
CA CYS A 249 -4.55 -11.55 -21.67
C CYS A 249 -5.24 -12.44 -22.73
N VAL A 250 -6.20 -13.24 -22.30
CA VAL A 250 -6.92 -14.19 -23.15
C VAL A 250 -8.00 -13.51 -24.00
N THR A 251 -8.64 -12.47 -23.44
CA THR A 251 -9.85 -11.87 -24.04
C THR A 251 -9.72 -10.38 -24.36
N VAL A 252 -8.78 -9.67 -23.78
CA VAL A 252 -8.53 -8.26 -24.04
C VAL A 252 -7.11 -8.03 -24.54
N ASN A 253 -6.90 -6.92 -25.27
CA ASN A 253 -5.57 -6.59 -25.79
C ASN A 253 -4.77 -5.86 -24.70
N GLU A 254 -4.40 -6.60 -23.66
CA GLU A 254 -3.62 -6.09 -22.54
C GLU A 254 -2.68 -7.20 -22.01
N ARG A 255 -1.85 -6.88 -21.04
CA ARG A 255 -0.94 -7.81 -20.36
C ARG A 255 -1.36 -8.02 -18.92
N ALA A 256 -0.95 -9.13 -18.34
CA ALA A 256 -1.16 -9.48 -16.94
C ALA A 256 0.13 -10.07 -16.35
N ILE A 257 0.24 -10.07 -15.03
CA ILE A 257 1.37 -10.67 -14.30
C ILE A 257 1.25 -12.19 -14.41
N ALA A 258 2.23 -12.83 -15.06
CA ALA A 258 2.17 -14.25 -15.43
C ALA A 258 2.08 -15.18 -14.22
N ASN A 259 2.69 -14.82 -13.09
CA ASN A 259 2.74 -15.61 -11.86
C ASN A 259 1.64 -15.26 -10.84
N ALA A 260 0.63 -14.46 -11.21
CA ALA A 260 -0.52 -14.16 -10.36
C ALA A 260 -1.36 -15.39 -10.03
N GLU A 261 -2.04 -15.38 -8.91
CA GLU A 261 -3.01 -16.43 -8.54
C GLU A 261 -4.31 -16.31 -9.34
N TYR A 262 -4.81 -15.06 -9.51
CA TYR A 262 -5.95 -14.71 -10.34
C TYR A 262 -5.60 -13.56 -11.29
N VAL A 263 -6.22 -13.57 -12.46
CA VAL A 263 -6.30 -12.40 -13.35
C VAL A 263 -7.76 -12.22 -13.77
N ILE A 264 -8.29 -11.03 -13.56
CA ILE A 264 -9.58 -10.61 -14.08
C ILE A 264 -9.32 -9.71 -15.27
N GLU A 265 -9.85 -10.08 -16.42
CA GLU A 265 -9.73 -9.33 -17.66
C GLU A 265 -11.04 -8.60 -17.95
N GLY A 266 -10.97 -7.38 -18.42
CA GLY A 266 -12.16 -6.59 -18.72
C GLY A 266 -11.89 -5.32 -19.49
N GLU A 267 -12.93 -4.53 -19.61
CA GLU A 267 -12.91 -3.24 -20.31
C GLU A 267 -13.61 -2.18 -19.45
N VAL A 268 -12.96 -1.05 -19.21
CA VAL A 268 -13.62 0.14 -18.64
C VAL A 268 -14.53 0.72 -19.71
N ILE A 269 -15.81 0.87 -19.39
CA ILE A 269 -16.82 1.26 -20.36
C ILE A 269 -16.96 2.80 -20.39
N PRO A 270 -16.73 3.45 -21.55
CA PRO A 270 -16.85 4.89 -21.68
C PRO A 270 -18.27 5.37 -21.38
N GLY A 271 -18.42 6.48 -20.62
CA GLY A 271 -19.70 7.06 -20.27
C GLY A 271 -20.51 6.27 -19.23
N ALA A 272 -20.09 5.06 -18.84
CA ALA A 272 -20.77 4.26 -17.85
C ALA A 272 -20.28 4.60 -16.44
N ARG A 273 -21.23 4.94 -15.57
CA ARG A 273 -20.99 5.15 -14.14
C ARG A 273 -22.01 4.35 -13.34
N VAL A 274 -21.57 3.84 -12.19
CA VAL A 274 -22.42 3.07 -11.28
C VAL A 274 -22.26 3.59 -9.87
N LYS A 275 -23.34 3.49 -9.09
CA LYS A 275 -23.27 3.74 -7.65
C LYS A 275 -22.55 2.59 -6.98
N GLU A 276 -21.53 2.88 -6.18
CA GLU A 276 -20.67 1.87 -5.57
C GLU A 276 -21.44 0.91 -4.67
N ASP A 277 -22.41 1.42 -3.91
CA ASP A 277 -23.26 0.66 -3.00
C ASP A 277 -24.65 0.34 -3.60
N GLN A 278 -24.79 0.26 -4.92
CA GLN A 278 -26.10 -0.01 -5.56
C GLN A 278 -26.79 -1.31 -5.10
N ASN A 279 -26.02 -2.28 -4.65
CA ASN A 279 -26.53 -3.56 -4.19
C ASN A 279 -26.82 -3.60 -2.68
N SER A 280 -26.16 -2.78 -1.87
CA SER A 280 -26.29 -2.75 -0.41
C SER A 280 -27.08 -1.55 0.13
N ASN A 281 -27.00 -0.42 -0.54
CA ASN A 281 -27.60 0.87 -0.15
C ASN A 281 -27.18 1.32 1.27
N THR A 282 -25.95 1.02 1.68
CA THR A 282 -25.43 1.37 3.01
C THR A 282 -24.95 2.81 3.11
N GLY A 283 -24.64 3.45 1.98
CA GLY A 283 -24.00 4.76 1.91
C GLY A 283 -22.48 4.71 2.14
N TYR A 284 -21.94 3.51 2.39
CA TYR A 284 -20.51 3.30 2.69
C TYR A 284 -19.86 2.42 1.61
N ALA A 285 -18.56 2.70 1.34
CA ALA A 285 -17.74 1.85 0.50
C ALA A 285 -17.14 0.70 1.32
N MET A 286 -16.03 0.96 1.97
CA MET A 286 -15.28 0.02 2.82
C MET A 286 -14.45 0.80 3.86
N PRO A 287 -13.89 0.15 4.89
CA PRO A 287 -12.94 0.79 5.80
C PRO A 287 -11.68 1.24 5.06
N GLU A 288 -11.28 2.49 5.29
CA GLU A 288 -10.13 3.12 4.66
C GLU A 288 -8.94 3.25 5.64
N PHE A 289 -7.74 3.48 5.13
CA PHE A 289 -6.49 3.51 5.88
C PHE A 289 -6.46 4.44 7.11
N PRO A 290 -7.22 5.55 7.18
CA PRO A 290 -7.28 6.35 8.41
C PRO A 290 -8.04 5.69 9.56
N GLY A 291 -8.67 4.54 9.33
CA GLY A 291 -9.47 3.83 10.34
C GLY A 291 -10.96 4.20 10.34
N TYR A 292 -11.41 4.97 9.37
CA TYR A 292 -12.82 5.32 9.16
C TYR A 292 -13.40 4.56 7.98
N THR A 293 -14.70 4.38 7.96
CA THR A 293 -15.40 3.85 6.79
C THR A 293 -15.53 4.95 5.74
N GLY A 294 -15.06 4.68 4.52
CA GLY A 294 -15.17 5.59 3.40
C GLY A 294 -16.61 5.71 2.90
N PRO A 295 -17.06 6.89 2.43
CA PRO A 295 -18.35 7.01 1.77
C PRO A 295 -18.35 6.27 0.42
N ALA A 296 -19.50 5.70 0.05
CA ALA A 296 -19.71 5.16 -1.27
C ALA A 296 -19.75 6.27 -2.31
N SER A 297 -19.13 6.04 -3.47
CA SER A 297 -19.19 6.95 -4.60
C SER A 297 -20.44 6.70 -5.46
N ASP A 298 -21.12 7.76 -5.87
CA ASP A 298 -22.21 7.67 -6.85
C ASP A 298 -21.71 7.62 -8.31
N GLN A 299 -20.40 7.74 -8.55
CA GLN A 299 -19.78 7.92 -9.85
C GLN A 299 -18.57 7.01 -10.08
N CYS A 300 -18.62 5.76 -9.59
CA CYS A 300 -17.61 4.77 -9.93
C CYS A 300 -17.66 4.41 -11.43
N TRP A 301 -16.51 4.18 -12.02
CA TRP A 301 -16.43 3.65 -13.38
C TRP A 301 -16.85 2.19 -13.39
N LEU A 302 -17.49 1.79 -14.50
CA LEU A 302 -17.90 0.41 -14.74
C LEU A 302 -16.84 -0.34 -15.54
N ILE A 303 -16.41 -1.49 -15.03
CA ILE A 303 -15.64 -2.48 -15.80
C ILE A 303 -16.59 -3.61 -16.16
N LYS A 304 -16.67 -3.91 -17.46
CA LYS A 304 -17.31 -5.15 -17.95
C LYS A 304 -16.24 -6.23 -18.04
N VAL A 305 -16.38 -7.25 -17.23
CA VAL A 305 -15.45 -8.37 -17.16
C VAL A 305 -15.67 -9.29 -18.36
N THR A 306 -14.59 -9.74 -18.97
CA THR A 306 -14.59 -10.60 -20.17
C THR A 306 -14.07 -12.00 -19.87
N ALA A 307 -13.18 -12.14 -18.88
CA ALA A 307 -12.71 -13.43 -18.37
C ALA A 307 -12.19 -13.32 -16.93
N VAL A 308 -12.17 -14.45 -16.24
CA VAL A 308 -11.37 -14.71 -15.04
C VAL A 308 -10.46 -15.88 -15.36
N THR A 309 -9.16 -15.70 -15.20
CA THR A 309 -8.20 -16.79 -15.27
C THR A 309 -7.51 -16.97 -13.92
N HIS A 310 -7.08 -18.20 -13.62
CA HIS A 310 -6.42 -18.46 -12.34
C HIS A 310 -5.55 -19.73 -12.39
N ARG A 311 -4.68 -19.84 -11.39
CA ARG A 311 -3.90 -21.07 -11.14
C ARG A 311 -4.81 -22.18 -10.65
N GLU A 312 -4.40 -23.43 -10.78
CA GLU A 312 -5.07 -24.54 -10.08
C GLU A 312 -4.97 -24.32 -8.56
N HIS A 313 -6.09 -24.53 -7.84
CA HIS A 313 -6.22 -24.26 -6.39
C HIS A 313 -5.72 -22.86 -6.01
N PRO A 314 -6.40 -21.83 -6.50
CA PRO A 314 -5.92 -20.46 -6.39
C PRO A 314 -6.04 -19.91 -4.96
N ILE A 315 -5.15 -18.98 -4.65
CA ILE A 315 -5.13 -18.26 -3.36
C ILE A 315 -5.50 -16.80 -3.60
N MET A 316 -6.69 -16.40 -3.14
CA MET A 316 -7.08 -14.99 -3.15
C MET A 316 -6.30 -14.25 -2.06
N GLN A 317 -5.59 -13.20 -2.46
CA GLN A 317 -4.97 -12.29 -1.49
C GLN A 317 -5.87 -11.09 -1.26
N THR A 318 -6.04 -10.69 0.00
CA THR A 318 -6.85 -9.54 0.39
C THR A 318 -6.20 -8.77 1.53
N CYS A 319 -6.67 -7.54 1.74
CA CYS A 319 -6.17 -6.63 2.78
C CYS A 319 -7.34 -5.88 3.42
N ILE A 320 -7.26 -5.67 4.73
CA ILE A 320 -8.15 -4.74 5.44
C ILE A 320 -7.59 -3.33 5.26
N GLY A 321 -8.38 -2.37 4.76
CA GLY A 321 -7.93 -1.00 4.48
C GLY A 321 -7.13 -0.33 5.60
N PRO A 322 -7.60 -0.30 6.86
CA PRO A 322 -6.84 0.28 7.98
C PRO A 322 -5.71 -0.59 8.55
N SER A 323 -5.40 -1.76 7.98
CA SER A 323 -4.39 -2.69 8.53
C SER A 323 -2.95 -2.22 8.36
N GLU A 324 -2.04 -2.84 9.13
CA GLU A 324 -0.60 -2.66 8.98
C GLU A 324 -0.07 -3.09 7.61
N GLU A 325 -0.79 -3.99 6.92
CA GLU A 325 -0.49 -4.38 5.53
C GLU A 325 -0.60 -3.19 4.59
N HIS A 326 -1.68 -2.41 4.69
CA HIS A 326 -1.82 -1.17 3.93
C HIS A 326 -0.76 -0.13 4.33
N VAL A 327 -0.49 0.01 5.64
CA VAL A 327 0.57 0.90 6.14
C VAL A 327 1.92 0.56 5.51
N SER A 328 2.28 -0.70 5.44
CA SER A 328 3.54 -1.13 4.81
C SER A 328 3.57 -0.83 3.31
N MET A 329 2.50 -1.13 2.58
CA MET A 329 2.41 -0.87 1.14
C MET A 329 2.45 0.62 0.80
N ALA A 330 1.76 1.46 1.58
CA ALA A 330 1.75 2.90 1.33
C ALA A 330 2.99 3.60 1.91
N GLY A 331 3.40 3.22 3.12
CA GLY A 331 4.43 3.90 3.88
C GLY A 331 5.85 3.65 3.36
N ILE A 332 6.21 2.40 3.06
CA ILE A 332 7.58 2.06 2.67
C ILE A 332 7.98 2.72 1.33
N PRO A 333 7.15 2.76 0.27
CA PRO A 333 7.43 3.55 -0.93
C PRO A 333 7.51 5.06 -0.65
N THR A 334 6.64 5.59 0.23
CA THR A 334 6.68 6.99 0.65
C THR A 334 7.99 7.34 1.37
N GLU A 335 8.48 6.45 2.24
CA GLU A 335 9.80 6.60 2.89
C GLU A 335 10.93 6.69 1.86
N ALA A 336 10.89 5.84 0.84
CA ALA A 336 11.88 5.84 -0.24
C ALA A 336 11.82 7.13 -1.06
N SER A 337 10.63 7.62 -1.38
CA SER A 337 10.43 8.88 -2.10
C SER A 337 10.97 10.07 -1.33
N ILE A 338 10.67 10.16 -0.02
CA ILE A 338 11.20 11.20 0.87
C ILE A 338 12.71 11.09 0.98
N TYR A 339 13.24 9.87 1.22
CA TYR A 339 14.67 9.64 1.35
C TYR A 339 15.42 10.10 0.08
N GLY A 340 14.97 9.68 -1.10
CA GLY A 340 15.59 10.02 -2.36
C GLY A 340 15.60 11.53 -2.66
N MET A 341 14.50 12.23 -2.35
CA MET A 341 14.43 13.68 -2.55
C MET A 341 15.32 14.45 -1.60
N VAL A 342 15.34 14.09 -0.32
CA VAL A 342 16.19 14.75 0.69
C VAL A 342 17.66 14.43 0.47
N GLU A 343 18.00 13.19 0.14
CA GLU A 343 19.40 12.77 -0.10
C GLU A 343 20.04 13.52 -1.28
N LYS A 344 19.28 13.77 -2.36
CA LYS A 344 19.73 14.59 -3.50
C LYS A 344 20.04 16.04 -3.09
N ALA A 345 19.27 16.61 -2.18
CA ALA A 345 19.46 17.99 -1.71
C ALA A 345 20.48 18.11 -0.57
N MET A 346 20.59 17.10 0.29
CA MET A 346 21.37 17.12 1.53
C MET A 346 22.07 15.77 1.78
N PRO A 347 23.06 15.38 0.96
CA PRO A 347 23.68 14.06 1.03
C PRO A 347 24.23 13.72 2.43
N GLY A 348 23.88 12.53 2.94
CA GLY A 348 24.36 11.96 4.20
C GLY A 348 23.76 12.56 5.48
N ARG A 349 22.75 13.46 5.39
CA ARG A 349 22.09 14.05 6.57
C ARG A 349 20.89 13.26 7.01
N LEU A 350 20.09 12.74 6.08
CA LEU A 350 18.94 11.90 6.40
C LEU A 350 19.38 10.47 6.67
N GLN A 351 19.18 10.01 7.90
CA GLN A 351 19.61 8.67 8.30
C GLN A 351 18.53 7.64 7.98
N ASN A 352 17.28 7.93 8.36
CA ASN A 352 16.10 7.09 8.09
C ASN A 352 14.85 7.96 7.95
N VAL A 353 13.83 7.36 7.36
CA VAL A 353 12.45 7.87 7.31
C VAL A 353 11.53 6.75 7.77
N TYR A 354 10.52 7.10 8.54
CA TYR A 354 9.46 6.17 8.94
C TYR A 354 8.09 6.80 8.76
N CYS A 355 7.27 6.18 7.92
CA CYS A 355 5.86 6.52 7.75
C CYS A 355 5.02 5.71 8.73
N SER A 356 4.64 6.34 9.84
CA SER A 356 4.05 5.67 11.00
C SER A 356 2.66 5.12 10.75
N SER A 357 2.38 3.96 11.38
CA SER A 357 1.04 3.34 11.44
C SER A 357 -0.01 4.27 12.03
N ALA A 358 0.36 5.16 12.97
CA ALA A 358 -0.55 6.15 13.54
C ALA A 358 -1.09 7.15 12.49
N GLY A 359 -0.36 7.35 11.40
CA GLY A 359 -0.78 8.12 10.23
C GLY A 359 -1.26 7.27 9.05
N GLY A 360 -1.53 5.97 9.27
CA GLY A 360 -1.93 5.05 8.21
C GLY A 360 -0.88 4.88 7.09
N GLY A 361 0.40 5.16 7.38
CA GLY A 361 1.48 5.15 6.40
C GLY A 361 1.54 6.38 5.49
N LYS A 362 0.56 7.27 5.53
CA LYS A 362 0.43 8.42 4.61
C LYS A 362 0.42 9.79 5.26
N TYR A 363 -0.17 9.93 6.46
CA TYR A 363 -0.35 11.25 7.09
C TYR A 363 0.83 11.72 7.89
N MET A 364 1.70 10.83 8.34
CA MET A 364 2.78 11.16 9.26
C MET A 364 4.08 10.48 8.88
N ALA A 365 5.15 11.26 8.80
CA ALA A 365 6.50 10.76 8.66
C ALA A 365 7.40 11.27 9.78
N VAL A 366 8.32 10.42 10.23
CA VAL A 366 9.43 10.76 11.12
C VAL A 366 10.71 10.77 10.30
N LEU A 367 11.45 11.87 10.32
CA LEU A 367 12.74 12.02 9.65
C LEU A 367 13.86 12.02 10.70
N GLN A 368 14.70 11.00 10.68
CA GLN A 368 15.89 10.93 11.52
C GLN A 368 17.03 11.68 10.82
N PHE A 369 17.33 12.88 11.30
CA PHE A 369 18.26 13.82 10.66
C PHE A 369 19.53 14.01 11.48
N LYS A 370 20.68 13.94 10.82
CA LYS A 370 21.99 14.16 11.43
C LYS A 370 22.56 15.50 11.02
N LYS A 371 22.71 16.38 11.99
CA LYS A 371 23.46 17.65 11.81
C LYS A 371 24.96 17.36 11.94
N LEU A 372 25.71 17.50 10.85
CA LEU A 372 27.15 17.22 10.78
C LEU A 372 28.01 18.42 11.19
N SER A 373 27.46 19.63 11.12
CA SER A 373 28.14 20.88 11.41
C SER A 373 27.17 21.96 11.86
N PRO A 374 27.62 23.09 12.45
CA PRO A 374 26.77 24.23 12.78
C PRO A 374 25.97 24.78 11.60
N SER A 375 26.51 24.65 10.37
CA SER A 375 25.81 25.10 9.14
C SER A 375 24.64 24.21 8.72
N ASP A 376 24.44 23.08 9.37
CA ASP A 376 23.26 22.23 9.14
C ASP A 376 22.06 22.66 10.01
N GLU A 377 22.23 23.64 10.90
CA GLU A 377 21.12 24.17 11.69
C GLU A 377 20.08 24.82 10.78
N GLY A 378 18.79 24.42 10.94
CA GLY A 378 17.68 24.81 10.08
C GLY A 378 17.51 23.94 8.83
N ARG A 379 18.50 23.14 8.40
CA ARG A 379 18.37 22.26 7.23
C ARG A 379 17.42 21.08 7.50
N GLN A 380 17.31 20.62 8.73
CA GLN A 380 16.31 19.61 9.11
C GLN A 380 14.88 20.09 8.79
N ARG A 381 14.57 21.38 9.00
CA ARG A 381 13.28 21.98 8.64
C ARG A 381 13.06 22.03 7.13
N GLN A 382 14.12 22.29 6.35
CA GLN A 382 14.08 22.21 4.89
C GLN A 382 13.86 20.77 4.41
N ALA A 383 14.45 19.76 5.08
CA ALA A 383 14.19 18.35 4.77
C ALA A 383 12.71 17.99 4.94
N ALA A 384 12.04 18.51 5.98
CA ALA A 384 10.60 18.31 6.15
C ALA A 384 9.76 18.95 5.01
N LEU A 385 10.15 20.13 4.52
CA LEU A 385 9.50 20.76 3.36
C LEU A 385 9.69 19.93 2.08
N LEU A 386 10.87 19.34 1.89
CA LEU A 386 11.11 18.40 0.80
C LEU A 386 10.28 17.13 0.95
N ALA A 387 10.07 16.61 2.17
CA ALA A 387 9.20 15.47 2.41
C ALA A 387 7.75 15.75 1.98
N PHE A 388 7.22 16.94 2.26
CA PHE A 388 5.89 17.35 1.76
C PHE A 388 5.82 17.47 0.24
N SER A 389 6.94 17.74 -0.42
CA SER A 389 7.02 17.78 -1.88
C SER A 389 7.21 16.39 -2.49
N ALA A 390 7.90 15.48 -1.77
CA ALA A 390 8.08 14.09 -2.19
C ALA A 390 6.78 13.29 -2.14
N PHE A 391 5.91 13.63 -1.20
CA PHE A 391 4.60 12.98 -1.05
C PHE A 391 3.54 14.01 -0.66
N SER A 392 2.71 14.41 -1.62
CA SER A 392 1.75 15.50 -1.48
C SER A 392 0.65 15.26 -0.44
N GLU A 393 0.37 14.02 -0.09
CA GLU A 393 -0.67 13.62 0.87
C GLU A 393 -0.18 13.63 2.33
N LEU A 394 1.14 13.74 2.55
CA LEU A 394 1.73 13.83 3.89
C LEU A 394 1.21 15.08 4.63
N LYS A 395 0.82 14.91 5.89
CA LYS A 395 0.21 15.97 6.71
C LYS A 395 1.13 16.47 7.83
N ASN A 396 1.81 15.55 8.53
CA ASN A 396 2.65 15.86 9.68
C ASN A 396 4.05 15.27 9.52
N VAL A 397 5.08 16.04 9.89
CA VAL A 397 6.46 15.58 9.92
C VAL A 397 7.06 15.82 11.29
N PHE A 398 7.62 14.77 11.89
CA PHE A 398 8.47 14.86 13.08
C PHE A 398 9.93 14.79 12.64
N LEU A 399 10.74 15.72 13.14
CA LEU A 399 12.18 15.73 12.95
C LEU A 399 12.83 15.28 14.24
N VAL A 400 13.71 14.31 14.19
CA VAL A 400 14.44 13.77 15.33
C VAL A 400 15.92 13.63 15.04
N ASP A 401 16.77 13.67 16.06
CA ASP A 401 18.20 13.45 15.92
C ASP A 401 18.56 11.95 15.71
N GLU A 402 19.82 11.69 15.38
CA GLU A 402 20.36 10.37 15.11
C GLU A 402 20.33 9.39 16.31
N ASP A 403 20.16 9.87 17.54
CA ASP A 403 20.09 9.05 18.74
C ASP A 403 18.66 8.66 19.14
N VAL A 404 17.67 9.06 18.36
CA VAL A 404 16.26 8.70 18.53
C VAL A 404 15.90 7.60 17.53
N ASP A 405 15.32 6.51 18.02
CA ASP A 405 14.79 5.47 17.12
C ASP A 405 13.51 5.98 16.43
N CYS A 406 13.62 6.33 15.15
CA CYS A 406 12.50 6.84 14.38
C CYS A 406 11.39 5.80 14.14
N PHE A 407 11.68 4.50 14.30
CA PHE A 407 10.72 3.41 14.16
C PHE A 407 9.94 3.13 15.46
N ASP A 408 10.40 3.65 16.61
CA ASP A 408 9.68 3.59 17.88
C ASP A 408 8.99 4.93 18.20
N MET A 409 7.67 4.96 18.04
CA MET A 409 6.88 6.17 18.32
C MET A 409 6.96 6.63 19.79
N ASN A 410 7.25 5.74 20.75
CA ASN A 410 7.47 6.16 22.13
C ASN A 410 8.79 6.94 22.26
N ASP A 411 9.82 6.55 21.51
CA ASP A 411 11.10 7.27 21.49
C ASP A 411 10.97 8.64 20.78
N VAL A 412 10.19 8.69 19.68
CA VAL A 412 9.84 9.95 19.01
C VAL A 412 9.08 10.90 19.93
N LEU A 413 8.07 10.41 20.63
CA LEU A 413 7.30 11.21 21.60
C LEU A 413 8.13 11.60 22.82
N TRP A 414 9.10 10.77 23.24
CA TRP A 414 10.06 11.15 24.25
C TRP A 414 10.91 12.35 23.79
N ALA A 415 11.40 12.35 22.54
CA ALA A 415 12.13 13.46 21.97
C ALA A 415 11.26 14.75 21.93
N MET A 416 9.99 14.62 21.51
CA MET A 416 9.03 15.72 21.54
C MET A 416 8.85 16.30 22.94
N ASN A 417 8.82 15.47 23.99
CA ASN A 417 8.62 15.96 25.36
C ASN A 417 9.89 16.51 26.00
N THR A 418 11.07 16.27 25.45
CA THR A 418 12.35 16.65 26.08
C THR A 418 13.18 17.65 25.28
N ARG A 419 12.88 17.86 23.97
CA ARG A 419 13.68 18.67 23.04
C ARG A 419 12.88 19.72 22.27
N PHE A 420 11.58 19.83 22.52
CA PHE A 420 10.64 20.62 21.71
C PHE A 420 10.01 21.74 22.55
N GLN A 421 9.92 22.94 21.97
CA GLN A 421 9.19 24.08 22.50
C GLN A 421 8.11 24.51 21.51
N GLY A 422 6.85 24.49 21.94
CA GLY A 422 5.70 24.66 21.07
C GLY A 422 5.57 26.02 20.38
N ASP A 423 6.22 27.07 20.89
CA ASP A 423 6.25 28.40 20.30
C ASP A 423 7.39 28.60 19.28
N GLU A 424 8.43 27.77 19.31
CA GLU A 424 9.62 27.90 18.45
C GLU A 424 9.73 26.77 17.41
N ASP A 425 9.26 25.57 17.76
CA ASP A 425 9.57 24.34 17.01
C ASP A 425 8.37 23.79 16.23
N VAL A 426 7.24 24.49 16.20
CA VAL A 426 6.10 24.21 15.32
C VAL A 426 6.17 25.09 14.09
N ILE A 427 6.15 24.43 12.91
CA ILE A 427 6.07 25.13 11.62
C ILE A 427 4.82 24.69 10.91
N THR A 428 3.97 25.61 10.52
CA THR A 428 2.73 25.32 9.78
C THR A 428 2.79 25.85 8.36
N VAL A 429 2.27 25.06 7.42
CA VAL A 429 2.14 25.41 6.00
C VAL A 429 0.66 25.30 5.61
N PRO A 430 -0.10 26.41 5.69
CA PRO A 430 -1.52 26.39 5.42
C PRO A 430 -1.84 26.41 3.92
N GLY A 431 -3.03 25.89 3.56
CA GLY A 431 -3.59 25.99 2.20
C GLY A 431 -2.88 25.12 1.16
N VAL A 432 -2.40 23.96 1.57
CA VAL A 432 -1.67 23.01 0.70
C VAL A 432 -2.41 21.69 0.55
N ARG A 433 -2.10 20.96 -0.51
CA ARG A 433 -2.68 19.64 -0.80
C ARG A 433 -2.40 18.65 0.31
N CYS A 434 -3.43 17.96 0.77
CA CYS A 434 -3.41 16.82 1.68
C CYS A 434 -4.32 15.70 1.14
N HIS A 435 -4.38 14.58 1.84
CA HIS A 435 -5.20 13.44 1.41
C HIS A 435 -6.70 13.74 1.56
N PRO A 436 -7.54 13.50 0.53
CA PRO A 436 -8.98 13.77 0.59
C PRO A 436 -9.75 12.87 1.58
N LEU A 437 -9.21 11.70 1.96
CA LEU A 437 -9.81 10.82 2.97
C LEU A 437 -9.52 11.26 4.42
N ASP A 438 -8.82 12.37 4.64
CA ASP A 438 -8.67 12.93 5.97
C ASP A 438 -9.96 13.67 6.37
N PRO A 439 -10.74 13.16 7.34
CA PRO A 439 -12.02 13.77 7.70
C PRO A 439 -11.86 15.18 8.30
N SER A 440 -10.67 15.53 8.77
CA SER A 440 -10.41 16.89 9.26
C SER A 440 -10.16 17.91 8.12
N ASN A 441 -10.08 17.46 6.87
CA ASN A 441 -9.97 18.31 5.68
C ASN A 441 -11.35 18.67 5.08
N ASP A 442 -12.44 18.41 5.79
CA ASP A 442 -13.77 18.82 5.39
C ASP A 442 -13.96 20.34 5.68
N PRO A 443 -14.43 21.14 4.71
CA PRO A 443 -14.78 22.56 4.94
C PRO A 443 -15.74 22.78 6.10
N ALA A 444 -16.60 21.81 6.42
CA ALA A 444 -17.46 21.84 7.59
C ALA A 444 -16.71 21.75 8.94
N PHE A 445 -15.48 21.19 8.94
CA PHE A 445 -14.65 21.07 10.14
C PHE A 445 -14.08 22.44 10.57
N SER A 446 -13.66 23.26 9.60
CA SER A 446 -13.09 24.60 9.90
C SER A 446 -13.29 25.56 8.74
N PRO A 447 -13.67 26.83 8.99
CA PRO A 447 -13.80 27.86 7.95
C PRO A 447 -12.49 28.18 7.21
N SER A 448 -11.34 27.77 7.74
CA SER A 448 -10.03 27.94 7.10
C SER A 448 -9.79 26.93 5.97
N ILE A 449 -10.58 25.85 5.91
CA ILE A 449 -10.51 24.82 4.87
C ILE A 449 -11.39 25.26 3.72
N ARG A 450 -10.78 25.54 2.55
CA ARG A 450 -11.48 26.04 1.38
C ARG A 450 -12.11 24.96 0.53
N ASP A 451 -11.48 23.78 0.53
CA ASP A 451 -11.90 22.66 -0.31
C ASP A 451 -11.40 21.34 0.31
N HIS A 452 -12.07 20.23 0.01
CA HIS A 452 -11.62 18.90 0.40
C HIS A 452 -10.22 18.59 -0.12
N GLY A 453 -9.36 18.04 0.74
CA GLY A 453 -7.97 17.73 0.41
C GLY A 453 -7.04 18.94 0.41
N ILE A 454 -7.49 20.13 0.83
CA ILE A 454 -6.66 21.29 1.09
C ILE A 454 -6.66 21.59 2.60
N ALA A 455 -5.50 21.52 3.22
CA ALA A 455 -5.38 21.66 4.67
C ALA A 455 -4.07 22.36 5.09
N CYS A 456 -3.77 22.31 6.38
CA CYS A 456 -2.52 22.78 6.94
C CYS A 456 -1.59 21.60 7.22
N LYS A 457 -0.36 21.66 6.73
CA LYS A 457 0.70 20.73 7.10
C LYS A 457 1.47 21.25 8.29
N THR A 458 1.99 20.33 9.13
CA THR A 458 2.71 20.70 10.34
C THR A 458 4.04 19.98 10.45
N ILE A 459 5.08 20.70 10.84
CA ILE A 459 6.39 20.16 11.18
C ILE A 459 6.57 20.33 12.69
N PHE A 460 7.00 19.27 13.36
CA PHE A 460 7.41 19.25 14.76
C PHE A 460 8.92 19.01 14.81
N ASP A 461 9.69 20.06 15.08
CA ASP A 461 11.16 19.99 15.16
C ASP A 461 11.60 19.56 16.55
N CYS A 462 11.76 18.26 16.74
CA CYS A 462 12.19 17.65 17.99
C CYS A 462 13.72 17.40 17.99
N THR A 463 14.51 18.17 17.23
CA THR A 463 15.97 18.07 17.20
C THR A 463 16.62 19.02 18.20
N VAL A 464 17.76 18.61 18.73
CA VAL A 464 18.58 19.47 19.59
C VAL A 464 19.35 20.49 18.73
N PRO A 465 19.43 21.79 19.12
CA PRO A 465 20.33 22.73 18.46
C PRO A 465 21.77 22.20 18.43
N TYR A 466 22.46 22.37 17.31
CA TYR A 466 23.80 21.78 17.10
C TYR A 466 24.77 22.11 18.24
N ASP A 467 24.81 23.37 18.69
CA ASP A 467 25.74 23.85 19.75
C ASP A 467 25.37 23.34 21.14
N LEU A 468 24.20 22.72 21.31
CA LEU A 468 23.75 22.17 22.58
C LEU A 468 23.81 20.64 22.64
N LYS A 469 24.23 19.94 21.58
CA LYS A 469 24.25 18.47 21.53
C LYS A 469 24.96 17.84 22.72
N ASP A 470 26.04 18.44 23.18
CA ASP A 470 26.80 17.95 24.37
C ASP A 470 26.04 17.99 25.69
N ARG A 471 24.88 18.66 25.72
CA ARG A 471 24.03 18.73 26.92
C ARG A 471 22.89 17.71 26.91
N PHE A 472 22.66 17.04 25.78
CA PHE A 472 21.54 16.14 25.57
C PHE A 472 21.94 14.67 25.44
N HIS A 473 23.00 14.27 26.15
CA HIS A 473 23.40 12.86 26.16
C HIS A 473 22.41 12.02 26.97
N ARG A 474 21.88 10.97 26.33
CA ARG A 474 21.09 9.96 27.03
C ARG A 474 21.95 9.22 28.06
N ALA A 475 21.35 8.86 29.21
CA ALA A 475 22.03 8.06 30.22
C ALA A 475 22.47 6.71 29.63
N ARG A 476 23.74 6.37 29.83
CA ARG A 476 24.32 5.11 29.35
C ARG A 476 24.35 4.10 30.47
N PHE A 477 23.54 3.05 30.31
CA PHE A 477 23.59 1.90 31.21
C PHE A 477 24.66 0.91 30.72
N MET A 478 25.15 0.08 31.65
CA MET A 478 26.09 -0.99 31.32
C MET A 478 25.37 -2.05 30.47
N GLU A 479 25.99 -2.44 29.36
CA GLU A 479 25.53 -3.54 28.57
C GLU A 479 25.86 -4.86 29.26
N LEU A 480 24.83 -5.66 29.50
CA LEU A 480 24.92 -6.95 30.19
C LEU A 480 24.13 -7.98 29.41
N ASP A 481 24.56 -9.23 29.49
CA ASP A 481 23.75 -10.36 29.05
C ASP A 481 22.66 -10.62 30.11
N PRO A 482 21.37 -10.32 29.83
CA PRO A 482 20.31 -10.43 30.82
C PRO A 482 19.99 -11.88 31.18
N GLU A 483 20.33 -12.88 30.35
CA GLU A 483 20.01 -14.29 30.59
C GLU A 483 20.64 -14.81 31.88
N LYS A 484 21.76 -14.23 32.26
CA LYS A 484 22.43 -14.57 33.55
C LYS A 484 21.56 -14.32 34.77
N TRP A 485 20.63 -13.37 34.72
CA TRP A 485 19.77 -12.97 35.84
C TRP A 485 18.29 -13.35 35.63
N LEU A 486 17.88 -13.58 34.40
CA LEU A 486 16.51 -14.02 34.08
C LEU A 486 16.45 -15.53 34.20
N LYS A 487 16.06 -16.02 35.34
CA LYS A 487 15.70 -17.45 35.48
C LYS A 487 14.43 -17.70 34.72
N LYS A 488 14.51 -18.54 33.68
CA LYS A 488 13.31 -19.11 33.02
C LYS A 488 12.68 -20.13 33.95
#